data_83f808bb3e3c28b301c2faafde88b3ff
#
_entry.id   83f808bb3e3c28b301c2faafde88b3ff
#
_cell.length_a   1.000
_cell.length_b   1.000
_cell.length_c   1.000
_cell.angle_alpha   90.00
_cell.angle_beta   90.00
_cell.angle_gamma   90.00
#
_symmetry.space_group_name_H-M   'P 1'
#
loop_
_entity.id
_entity.type
_entity.pdbx_description
1 polymer ?
#
loop_
_entity_poly.entity_id
_entity_poly.type
_entity_poly.pdbx_seq_one_letter_code
_entity_poly.pdbx_strand_id
1 'polypeptide(L)'
;VEKGKKYEVQYERKTYSSDKKSKPLKFAVDSSQYEDKVEASTILADEYINQVYFSGQRKVKKDDAFVLGTDLKKERSDFRAKFAADFTRQLHDYQFPEEEVTQFIDAYEKENAKRAKLTYKVKQYFPDKVVISLNPETVSMEKTILNHMQTFYQEHRKDYPGIIEANQAQNKAYREEMMASLADRPLTTPDRYDYQLTFVKKDGKWEVEKAYNSDSFMEKFEGNLS
;
A
#
# COMPACT_ATOMS: atom_id res chain seq x y z
N VAL A 1 27.43 -8.92 4.93
CA VAL A 1 27.91 -8.48 6.24
C VAL A 1 27.35 -9.44 7.26
N GLU A 2 28.20 -10.13 8.04
CA GLU A 2 27.75 -11.11 9.03
C GLU A 2 27.52 -10.38 10.38
N LYS A 3 26.45 -10.77 11.08
CA LYS A 3 26.07 -10.19 12.38
C LYS A 3 27.22 -10.30 13.41
N GLY A 4 27.50 -9.20 14.07
CA GLY A 4 28.52 -9.17 15.14
C GLY A 4 29.98 -9.11 14.69
N LYS A 5 30.25 -9.05 13.38
CA LYS A 5 31.63 -8.88 12.88
C LYS A 5 31.96 -7.41 12.65
N LYS A 6 33.15 -7.00 12.99
CA LYS A 6 33.72 -5.70 12.64
C LYS A 6 34.44 -5.82 11.30
N TYR A 7 34.08 -4.93 10.38
CA TYR A 7 34.70 -4.87 9.06
C TYR A 7 35.57 -3.62 8.95
N GLU A 8 36.76 -3.75 8.42
CA GLU A 8 37.57 -2.65 7.96
C GLU A 8 37.39 -2.55 6.45
N VAL A 9 36.83 -1.45 5.97
CA VAL A 9 36.63 -1.22 4.55
C VAL A 9 37.73 -0.29 4.06
N GLN A 10 38.47 -0.72 3.04
CA GLN A 10 39.52 0.06 2.40
C GLN A 10 39.05 0.41 0.98
N TYR A 11 38.99 1.71 0.68
CA TYR A 11 38.62 2.22 -0.64
C TYR A 11 39.82 2.94 -1.27
N GLU A 12 40.25 2.48 -2.45
CA GLU A 12 41.27 3.15 -3.26
C GLU A 12 40.64 3.69 -4.56
N ARG A 13 40.72 4.98 -4.80
CA ARG A 13 40.30 5.57 -6.07
C ARG A 13 41.44 5.54 -7.07
N LYS A 14 41.34 4.79 -8.15
CA LYS A 14 42.18 4.92 -9.32
C LYS A 14 41.66 6.03 -10.23
N THR A 15 42.41 7.08 -10.44
CA THR A 15 42.10 8.09 -11.47
C THR A 15 42.84 7.73 -12.74
N TYR A 16 42.13 7.72 -13.86
CA TYR A 16 42.67 7.35 -15.19
C TYR A 16 43.75 8.28 -15.73
N SER A 17 44.02 9.42 -15.07
CA SER A 17 44.94 10.45 -15.55
C SER A 17 46.18 10.67 -14.75
N SER A 18 46.42 9.92 -13.69
CA SER A 18 47.68 10.04 -12.94
C SER A 18 48.00 8.74 -12.19
N ASP A 19 49.30 8.37 -12.22
CA ASP A 19 49.86 7.23 -11.43
C ASP A 19 49.85 7.47 -9.89
N LYS A 20 49.22 8.58 -9.44
CA LYS A 20 49.11 8.88 -8.01
C LYS A 20 47.91 8.11 -7.44
N LYS A 21 48.16 7.08 -6.70
CA LYS A 21 47.16 6.40 -5.86
C LYS A 21 46.72 7.36 -4.75
N SER A 22 45.40 7.54 -4.61
CA SER A 22 44.86 8.23 -3.43
C SER A 22 45.23 7.45 -2.16
N LYS A 23 45.42 8.15 -1.05
CA LYS A 23 45.54 7.48 0.25
C LYS A 23 44.28 6.65 0.50
N PRO A 24 44.40 5.36 0.89
CA PRO A 24 43.24 4.56 1.16
C PRO A 24 42.41 5.18 2.29
N LEU A 25 41.14 5.32 2.05
CA LEU A 25 40.16 5.71 3.08
C LEU A 25 39.84 4.44 3.87
N LYS A 26 40.11 4.44 5.15
CA LYS A 26 39.79 3.33 6.05
C LYS A 26 38.69 3.76 7.00
N PHE A 27 37.63 2.98 7.08
CA PHE A 27 36.59 3.17 8.08
C PHE A 27 36.16 1.80 8.64
N ALA A 28 35.84 1.80 9.92
CA ALA A 28 35.32 0.62 10.58
C ALA A 28 33.79 0.62 10.51
N VAL A 29 33.22 -0.50 10.08
CA VAL A 29 31.77 -0.73 10.11
C VAL A 29 31.48 -1.70 11.26
N ASP A 30 30.76 -1.23 12.26
CA ASP A 30 30.21 -2.08 13.31
C ASP A 30 28.87 -2.65 12.85
N SER A 31 28.86 -3.93 12.50
CA SER A 31 27.66 -4.61 12.03
C SER A 31 26.76 -5.11 13.16
N SER A 32 27.18 -4.97 14.42
CA SER A 32 26.43 -5.52 15.56
C SER A 32 25.02 -4.94 15.71
N GLN A 33 24.82 -3.69 15.27
CA GLN A 33 23.54 -2.99 15.29
C GLN A 33 22.92 -2.82 13.89
N TYR A 34 23.65 -3.16 12.84
CA TYR A 34 23.20 -2.88 11.47
C TYR A 34 21.98 -3.72 11.09
N GLU A 35 22.01 -5.02 11.35
CA GLU A 35 20.90 -5.92 11.02
C GLU A 35 19.65 -5.55 11.80
N ASP A 36 19.78 -5.24 13.08
CA ASP A 36 18.64 -4.85 13.93
C ASP A 36 18.00 -3.53 13.42
N LYS A 37 18.83 -2.56 12.96
CA LYS A 37 18.34 -1.32 12.34
C LYS A 37 17.72 -1.55 10.97
N VAL A 38 18.28 -2.44 10.17
CA VAL A 38 17.72 -2.83 8.87
C VAL A 38 16.33 -3.44 9.08
N GLU A 39 16.19 -4.39 9.98
CA GLU A 39 14.91 -5.01 10.29
C GLU A 39 13.91 -3.99 10.88
N ALA A 40 14.36 -3.18 11.85
CA ALA A 40 13.52 -2.15 12.46
C ALA A 40 13.04 -1.11 11.45
N SER A 41 13.78 -0.82 10.38
CA SER A 41 13.38 0.17 9.37
C SER A 41 12.07 -0.20 8.64
N THR A 42 11.64 -1.46 8.66
CA THR A 42 10.35 -1.90 8.12
C THR A 42 9.16 -1.22 8.79
N ILE A 43 9.34 -0.70 10.00
CA ILE A 43 8.34 0.11 10.73
C ILE A 43 7.87 1.30 9.89
N LEU A 44 8.74 1.90 9.07
CA LEU A 44 8.37 3.01 8.19
C LEU A 44 7.27 2.61 7.20
N ALA A 45 7.43 1.46 6.55
CA ALA A 45 6.43 0.97 5.60
C ALA A 45 5.16 0.52 6.31
N ASP A 46 5.29 -0.17 7.45
CA ASP A 46 4.15 -0.65 8.23
C ASP A 46 3.31 0.52 8.78
N GLU A 47 3.94 1.55 9.32
CA GLU A 47 3.25 2.77 9.80
C GLU A 47 2.60 3.54 8.65
N TYR A 48 3.32 3.74 7.53
CA TYR A 48 2.77 4.42 6.37
C TYR A 48 1.52 3.71 5.84
N ILE A 49 1.61 2.41 5.60
CA ILE A 49 0.49 1.61 5.08
C ILE A 49 -0.67 1.60 6.07
N ASN A 50 -0.39 1.41 7.35
CA ASN A 50 -1.42 1.41 8.37
C ASN A 50 -2.21 2.73 8.42
N GLN A 51 -1.53 3.88 8.36
CA GLN A 51 -2.17 5.19 8.45
C GLN A 51 -2.92 5.58 7.16
N VAL A 52 -2.35 5.25 6.01
CA VAL A 52 -2.90 5.66 4.71
C VAL A 52 -4.01 4.71 4.25
N TYR A 53 -3.78 3.40 4.32
CA TYR A 53 -4.67 2.40 3.71
C TYR A 53 -5.54 1.61 4.69
N PHE A 54 -5.22 1.65 5.99
CA PHE A 54 -5.96 0.90 7.03
C PHE A 54 -6.50 1.78 8.14
N SER A 55 -6.52 3.09 7.96
CA SER A 55 -7.07 4.05 8.94
C SER A 55 -6.44 3.97 10.33
N GLY A 56 -5.18 3.54 10.44
CA GLY A 56 -4.51 3.38 11.72
C GLY A 56 -5.05 2.23 12.59
N GLN A 57 -5.79 1.28 12.01
CA GLN A 57 -6.48 0.23 12.79
C GLN A 57 -5.58 -0.93 13.20
N ARG A 58 -4.38 -1.04 12.62
CA ARG A 58 -3.39 -2.06 13.03
C ARG A 58 -2.49 -1.54 14.14
N LYS A 59 -2.03 -2.45 14.99
CA LYS A 59 -0.96 -2.13 15.93
C LYS A 59 0.38 -2.17 15.22
N VAL A 60 1.06 -1.05 15.17
CA VAL A 60 2.41 -0.92 14.61
C VAL A 60 3.39 -0.69 15.74
N LYS A 61 4.56 -1.32 15.65
CA LYS A 61 5.69 -1.04 16.55
C LYS A 61 6.13 0.41 16.36
N LYS A 62 6.58 1.04 17.43
CA LYS A 62 7.15 2.40 17.39
C LYS A 62 8.62 2.35 17.71
N ASP A 63 9.38 3.16 16.98
CA ASP A 63 10.81 3.36 17.20
C ASP A 63 11.14 4.82 16.88
N ASP A 64 11.74 5.52 17.84
CA ASP A 64 12.08 6.95 17.71
C ASP A 64 13.10 7.24 16.60
N ALA A 65 13.84 6.23 16.13
CA ALA A 65 14.73 6.35 14.99
C ALA A 65 14.01 6.37 13.63
N PHE A 66 12.74 5.92 13.59
CA PHE A 66 11.95 5.71 12.38
C PHE A 66 10.61 6.44 12.42
N VAL A 67 10.64 7.75 12.72
CA VAL A 67 9.44 8.60 12.78
C VAL A 67 9.14 9.18 11.39
N LEU A 68 7.91 8.99 10.90
CA LEU A 68 7.44 9.57 9.64
C LEU A 68 7.21 11.09 9.78
N GLY A 69 7.68 11.83 8.77
CA GLY A 69 7.42 13.26 8.58
C GLY A 69 6.41 13.55 7.47
N THR A 70 6.06 12.54 6.66
CA THR A 70 5.07 12.63 5.58
C THR A 70 3.70 13.06 6.12
N ASP A 71 2.99 13.91 5.38
CA ASP A 71 1.60 14.27 5.69
C ASP A 71 0.67 13.09 5.40
N LEU A 72 0.58 12.18 6.37
CA LEU A 72 -0.22 10.95 6.27
C LEU A 72 -1.72 11.23 6.13
N LYS A 73 -2.21 12.38 6.62
CA LYS A 73 -3.62 12.76 6.47
C LYS A 73 -3.92 13.11 5.01
N LYS A 74 -3.02 13.85 4.38
CA LYS A 74 -3.14 14.19 2.96
C LYS A 74 -3.05 12.93 2.09
N GLU A 75 -2.05 12.08 2.31
CA GLU A 75 -1.87 10.83 1.56
C GLU A 75 -3.13 9.93 1.68
N ARG A 76 -3.70 9.80 2.87
CA ARG A 76 -4.95 9.07 3.09
C ARG A 76 -6.13 9.71 2.37
N SER A 77 -6.26 11.03 2.42
CA SER A 77 -7.32 11.75 1.71
C SER A 77 -7.24 11.53 0.20
N ASP A 78 -6.04 11.61 -0.36
CA ASP A 78 -5.78 11.38 -1.78
C ASP A 78 -6.15 9.92 -2.18
N PHE A 79 -5.76 8.93 -1.37
CA PHE A 79 -6.13 7.53 -1.59
C PHE A 79 -7.64 7.33 -1.56
N ARG A 80 -8.33 7.82 -0.53
CA ARG A 80 -9.78 7.66 -0.40
C ARG A 80 -10.56 8.34 -1.53
N ALA A 81 -10.09 9.51 -1.98
CA ALA A 81 -10.69 10.19 -3.13
C ALA A 81 -10.54 9.37 -4.42
N LYS A 82 -9.36 8.78 -4.65
CA LYS A 82 -9.14 7.87 -5.78
C LYS A 82 -10.03 6.63 -5.68
N PHE A 83 -10.05 5.97 -4.53
CA PHE A 83 -10.87 4.78 -4.32
C PHE A 83 -12.35 5.06 -4.54
N ALA A 84 -12.87 6.17 -4.00
CA ALA A 84 -14.25 6.59 -4.21
C ALA A 84 -14.58 6.83 -5.70
N ALA A 85 -13.66 7.47 -6.43
CA ALA A 85 -13.83 7.72 -7.86
C ALA A 85 -13.82 6.41 -8.66
N ASP A 86 -12.90 5.49 -8.37
CA ASP A 86 -12.80 4.20 -9.05
C ASP A 86 -14.00 3.30 -8.74
N PHE A 87 -14.44 3.27 -7.48
CA PHE A 87 -15.64 2.56 -7.06
C PHE A 87 -16.89 3.08 -7.77
N THR A 88 -17.07 4.40 -7.82
CA THR A 88 -18.26 5.01 -8.45
C THR A 88 -18.24 4.81 -9.97
N ARG A 89 -17.05 4.85 -10.60
CA ARG A 89 -16.91 4.62 -12.04
C ARG A 89 -17.32 3.22 -12.48
N GLN A 90 -17.16 2.21 -11.63
CA GLN A 90 -17.58 0.85 -11.92
C GLN A 90 -19.11 0.67 -12.01
N LEU A 91 -19.88 1.60 -11.46
CA LEU A 91 -21.33 1.54 -11.35
C LEU A 91 -21.98 2.73 -12.08
N HIS A 92 -21.93 2.69 -13.43
CA HIS A 92 -22.19 3.79 -14.35
C HIS A 92 -23.55 4.50 -14.18
N ASP A 93 -24.60 3.76 -13.81
CA ASP A 93 -25.98 4.28 -13.84
C ASP A 93 -26.55 4.64 -12.46
N TYR A 94 -25.78 4.44 -11.40
CA TYR A 94 -26.17 4.76 -10.04
C TYR A 94 -25.27 5.81 -9.41
N GLN A 95 -25.88 6.94 -9.02
CA GLN A 95 -25.16 7.94 -8.23
C GLN A 95 -25.25 7.53 -6.76
N PHE A 96 -24.12 7.04 -6.23
CA PHE A 96 -24.02 6.75 -4.81
C PHE A 96 -24.00 8.04 -4.01
N PRO A 97 -24.82 8.16 -2.96
CA PRO A 97 -24.61 9.19 -1.96
C PRO A 97 -23.21 9.10 -1.39
N GLU A 98 -22.53 10.21 -1.19
CA GLU A 98 -21.16 10.27 -0.66
C GLU A 98 -21.02 9.50 0.66
N GLU A 99 -22.04 9.56 1.50
CA GLU A 99 -22.11 8.83 2.76
C GLU A 99 -22.02 7.30 2.55
N GLU A 100 -22.71 6.76 1.54
CA GLU A 100 -22.72 5.34 1.24
C GLU A 100 -21.35 4.86 0.73
N VAL A 101 -20.70 5.65 -0.13
CA VAL A 101 -19.34 5.38 -0.61
C VAL A 101 -18.35 5.40 0.59
N THR A 102 -18.49 6.39 1.46
CA THR A 102 -17.66 6.52 2.66
C THR A 102 -17.80 5.31 3.58
N GLN A 103 -19.03 4.88 3.87
CA GLN A 103 -19.32 3.69 4.68
C GLN A 103 -18.71 2.41 4.09
N PHE A 104 -18.79 2.26 2.76
CA PHE A 104 -18.17 1.13 2.08
C PHE A 104 -16.65 1.14 2.24
N ILE A 105 -16.00 2.27 1.98
CA ILE A 105 -14.54 2.41 2.11
C ILE A 105 -14.10 2.15 3.56
N ASP A 106 -14.83 2.67 4.55
CA ASP A 106 -14.53 2.43 5.97
C ASP A 106 -14.60 0.94 6.34
N ALA A 107 -15.63 0.24 5.85
CA ALA A 107 -15.77 -1.19 6.07
C ALA A 107 -14.66 -2.00 5.39
N TYR A 108 -14.28 -1.62 4.17
CA TYR A 108 -13.21 -2.25 3.41
C TYR A 108 -11.84 -2.02 4.05
N GLU A 109 -11.49 -0.80 4.43
CA GLU A 109 -10.26 -0.49 5.16
C GLU A 109 -10.16 -1.29 6.47
N LYS A 110 -11.28 -1.41 7.20
CA LYS A 110 -11.37 -2.19 8.43
C LYS A 110 -11.13 -3.68 8.20
N GLU A 111 -11.69 -4.24 7.15
CA GLU A 111 -11.50 -5.64 6.83
C GLU A 111 -10.07 -5.92 6.35
N ASN A 112 -9.49 -5.04 5.53
CA ASN A 112 -8.09 -5.10 5.16
C ASN A 112 -7.15 -4.98 6.37
N ALA A 113 -7.45 -4.11 7.32
CA ALA A 113 -6.65 -3.99 8.54
C ALA A 113 -6.56 -5.30 9.33
N LYS A 114 -7.59 -6.14 9.27
CA LYS A 114 -7.60 -7.47 9.93
C LYS A 114 -6.88 -8.54 9.12
N ARG A 115 -7.09 -8.56 7.79
CA ARG A 115 -6.80 -9.73 6.96
C ARG A 115 -5.64 -9.55 6.00
N ALA A 116 -5.34 -8.32 5.58
CA ALA A 116 -4.27 -8.09 4.61
C ALA A 116 -2.94 -8.65 5.10
N LYS A 117 -2.22 -9.30 4.20
CA LYS A 117 -0.87 -9.80 4.47
C LYS A 117 0.15 -8.85 3.86
N LEU A 118 1.07 -8.40 4.69
CA LEU A 118 2.14 -7.49 4.32
C LEU A 118 3.47 -8.16 4.64
N THR A 119 4.24 -8.46 3.60
CA THR A 119 5.59 -9.01 3.73
C THR A 119 6.59 -7.99 3.24
N TYR A 120 7.44 -7.51 4.13
CA TYR A 120 8.43 -6.49 3.86
C TYR A 120 9.81 -7.08 3.63
N LYS A 121 10.55 -6.50 2.67
CA LYS A 121 11.95 -6.83 2.43
C LYS A 121 12.75 -5.54 2.23
N VAL A 122 13.68 -5.27 3.12
CA VAL A 122 14.57 -4.12 2.95
C VAL A 122 15.54 -4.40 1.81
N LYS A 123 15.48 -3.58 0.77
CA LYS A 123 16.38 -3.67 -0.41
C LYS A 123 17.63 -2.85 -0.23
N GLN A 124 17.50 -1.67 0.40
CA GLN A 124 18.61 -0.77 0.67
C GLN A 124 18.40 -0.10 2.03
N TYR A 125 19.46 0.03 2.77
CA TYR A 125 19.49 0.77 4.02
C TYR A 125 20.73 1.65 4.08
N PHE A 126 20.49 2.95 4.13
CA PHE A 126 21.50 3.99 4.36
C PHE A 126 21.03 4.88 5.52
N PRO A 127 21.94 5.66 6.15
CA PRO A 127 21.57 6.53 7.27
C PRO A 127 20.44 7.55 6.97
N ASP A 128 20.29 7.91 5.69
CA ASP A 128 19.37 8.92 5.19
C ASP A 128 18.38 8.39 4.13
N LYS A 129 18.48 7.12 3.73
CA LYS A 129 17.62 6.51 2.72
C LYS A 129 17.35 5.03 2.99
N VAL A 130 16.10 4.65 2.96
CA VAL A 130 15.66 3.25 3.06
C VAL A 130 14.75 2.91 1.88
N VAL A 131 14.99 1.77 1.25
CA VAL A 131 14.12 1.21 0.20
C VAL A 131 13.56 -0.12 0.69
N ILE A 132 12.24 -0.20 0.78
CA ILE A 132 11.52 -1.39 1.24
C ILE A 132 10.66 -1.90 0.10
N SER A 133 10.82 -3.17 -0.25
CA SER A 133 9.91 -3.84 -1.17
C SER A 133 8.85 -4.60 -0.40
N LEU A 134 7.65 -4.65 -0.98
CA LEU A 134 6.52 -5.39 -0.45
C LEU A 134 5.60 -5.86 -1.58
N ASN A 135 4.84 -6.92 -1.30
CA ASN A 135 3.82 -7.45 -2.18
C ASN A 135 2.57 -7.70 -1.36
N PRO A 136 1.66 -6.71 -1.26
CA PRO A 136 0.50 -6.82 -0.38
C PRO A 136 -0.55 -7.75 -0.97
N GLU A 137 -1.12 -8.63 -0.11
CA GLU A 137 -2.33 -9.36 -0.38
C GLU A 137 -3.47 -8.68 0.38
N THR A 138 -4.42 -8.09 -0.34
CA THR A 138 -5.55 -7.33 0.23
C THR A 138 -6.87 -8.04 -0.05
N VAL A 139 -7.96 -7.64 0.57
CA VAL A 139 -9.29 -8.19 0.26
C VAL A 139 -9.60 -7.91 -1.20
N SER A 140 -9.88 -8.97 -1.98
CA SER A 140 -10.08 -8.85 -3.42
C SER A 140 -11.44 -8.25 -3.76
N MET A 141 -11.43 -7.32 -4.69
CA MET A 141 -12.65 -6.74 -5.29
C MET A 141 -12.84 -7.21 -6.74
N GLU A 142 -11.95 -8.07 -7.23
CA GLU A 142 -11.97 -8.58 -8.60
C GLU A 142 -13.23 -9.39 -8.92
N LYS A 143 -13.67 -9.32 -10.18
CA LYS A 143 -14.63 -10.23 -10.85
C LYS A 143 -16.06 -10.31 -10.31
N THR A 144 -16.43 -9.57 -9.27
CA THR A 144 -17.74 -9.74 -8.65
C THR A 144 -18.83 -8.97 -9.39
N ILE A 145 -18.47 -7.85 -10.03
CA ILE A 145 -19.43 -6.88 -10.57
C ILE A 145 -20.26 -7.46 -11.72
N LEU A 146 -19.59 -7.96 -12.76
CA LEU A 146 -20.29 -8.33 -13.99
C LEU A 146 -21.24 -9.51 -13.82
N ASN A 147 -20.83 -10.55 -13.12
CA ASN A 147 -21.65 -11.73 -12.92
C ASN A 147 -22.89 -11.43 -12.07
N HIS A 148 -22.71 -10.70 -10.97
CA HIS A 148 -23.82 -10.31 -10.11
C HIS A 148 -24.82 -9.40 -10.84
N MET A 149 -24.31 -8.40 -11.56
CA MET A 149 -25.18 -7.48 -12.34
C MET A 149 -26.00 -8.22 -13.39
N GLN A 150 -25.41 -9.15 -14.13
CA GLN A 150 -26.13 -9.94 -15.13
C GLN A 150 -27.20 -10.83 -14.50
N THR A 151 -26.88 -11.51 -13.41
CA THR A 151 -27.82 -12.40 -12.72
C THR A 151 -28.99 -11.62 -12.16
N PHE A 152 -28.71 -10.54 -11.41
CA PHE A 152 -29.76 -9.69 -10.85
C PHE A 152 -30.68 -9.12 -11.94
N TYR A 153 -30.13 -8.62 -13.03
CA TYR A 153 -30.90 -8.05 -14.13
C TYR A 153 -31.80 -9.10 -14.79
N GLN A 154 -31.30 -10.32 -15.00
CA GLN A 154 -32.10 -11.41 -15.58
C GLN A 154 -33.25 -11.83 -14.68
N GLU A 155 -33.03 -11.89 -13.38
CA GLU A 155 -34.02 -12.35 -12.40
C GLU A 155 -35.07 -11.29 -12.09
N HIS A 156 -34.68 -10.01 -12.01
CA HIS A 156 -35.52 -8.94 -11.43
C HIS A 156 -35.98 -7.87 -12.42
N ARG A 157 -35.53 -7.89 -13.69
CA ARG A 157 -35.88 -6.81 -14.65
C ARG A 157 -37.40 -6.56 -14.75
N LYS A 158 -38.21 -7.60 -14.65
CA LYS A 158 -39.67 -7.50 -14.77
C LYS A 158 -40.35 -6.85 -13.56
N ASP A 159 -39.63 -6.73 -12.45
CA ASP A 159 -40.12 -6.18 -11.19
C ASP A 159 -40.09 -4.65 -11.19
N TYR A 160 -39.44 -4.03 -12.20
CA TYR A 160 -39.27 -2.59 -12.30
C TYR A 160 -39.92 -2.02 -13.54
N PRO A 161 -40.49 -0.76 -13.44
CA PRO A 161 -41.22 -0.15 -14.53
C PRO A 161 -40.36 0.27 -15.72
N GLY A 162 -39.06 0.45 -15.52
CA GLY A 162 -38.13 0.86 -16.56
C GLY A 162 -36.70 0.32 -16.34
N ILE A 163 -35.87 0.52 -17.36
CA ILE A 163 -34.49 0.07 -17.33
C ILE A 163 -33.61 0.84 -16.32
N ILE A 164 -33.95 2.13 -16.13
CA ILE A 164 -33.21 2.99 -15.19
C ILE A 164 -33.44 2.53 -13.76
N GLU A 165 -34.69 2.30 -13.39
CA GLU A 165 -35.08 1.81 -12.06
C GLU A 165 -34.50 0.41 -11.79
N ALA A 166 -34.48 -0.46 -12.79
CA ALA A 166 -33.89 -1.77 -12.69
C ALA A 166 -32.37 -1.68 -12.45
N ASN A 167 -31.66 -0.81 -13.17
CA ASN A 167 -30.22 -0.59 -13.00
C ASN A 167 -29.89 0.02 -11.63
N GLN A 168 -30.68 0.98 -11.16
CA GLN A 168 -30.51 1.57 -9.83
C GLN A 168 -30.67 0.52 -8.71
N ALA A 169 -31.72 -0.31 -8.82
CA ALA A 169 -31.96 -1.39 -7.87
C ALA A 169 -30.82 -2.43 -7.91
N GLN A 170 -30.33 -2.77 -9.09
CA GLN A 170 -29.21 -3.68 -9.29
C GLN A 170 -27.94 -3.14 -8.63
N ASN A 171 -27.60 -1.88 -8.84
CA ASN A 171 -26.41 -1.26 -8.26
C ASN A 171 -26.49 -1.19 -6.73
N LYS A 172 -27.70 -0.92 -6.19
CA LYS A 172 -27.94 -0.93 -4.75
C LYS A 172 -27.77 -2.36 -4.16
N ALA A 173 -28.39 -3.36 -4.78
CA ALA A 173 -28.26 -4.76 -4.36
C ALA A 173 -26.81 -5.23 -4.41
N TYR A 174 -26.07 -4.85 -5.46
CA TYR A 174 -24.66 -5.14 -5.59
C TYR A 174 -23.83 -4.56 -4.44
N ARG A 175 -24.07 -3.28 -4.09
CA ARG A 175 -23.36 -2.66 -2.97
C ARG A 175 -23.65 -3.35 -1.63
N GLU A 176 -24.93 -3.69 -1.39
CA GLU A 176 -25.33 -4.40 -0.17
C GLU A 176 -24.66 -5.77 -0.08
N GLU A 177 -24.57 -6.51 -1.17
CA GLU A 177 -23.86 -7.78 -1.24
C GLU A 177 -22.35 -7.61 -1.05
N MET A 178 -21.77 -6.59 -1.68
CA MET A 178 -20.35 -6.29 -1.47
C MET A 178 -20.03 -6.04 0.01
N MET A 179 -20.85 -5.25 0.68
CA MET A 179 -20.71 -5.01 2.13
C MET A 179 -20.84 -6.29 2.95
N ALA A 180 -21.85 -7.09 2.67
CA ALA A 180 -22.12 -8.34 3.38
C ALA A 180 -21.02 -9.38 3.16
N SER A 181 -20.44 -9.44 1.97
CA SER A 181 -19.44 -10.44 1.58
C SER A 181 -18.00 -10.09 1.92
N LEU A 182 -17.70 -8.85 2.38
CA LEU A 182 -16.31 -8.40 2.60
C LEU A 182 -15.48 -9.36 3.47
N ALA A 183 -16.07 -9.92 4.51
CA ALA A 183 -15.37 -10.81 5.43
C ALA A 183 -14.99 -12.16 4.80
N ASP A 184 -15.76 -12.62 3.81
CA ASP A 184 -15.60 -13.93 3.17
C ASP A 184 -14.83 -13.85 1.83
N ARG A 185 -14.59 -12.64 1.30
CA ARG A 185 -13.85 -12.47 0.05
C ARG A 185 -12.44 -13.01 0.15
N PRO A 186 -11.88 -13.61 -0.91
CA PRO A 186 -10.48 -14.02 -0.92
C PRO A 186 -9.56 -12.81 -0.83
N LEU A 187 -8.31 -13.04 -0.48
CA LEU A 187 -7.26 -12.05 -0.68
C LEU A 187 -6.81 -12.06 -2.14
N THR A 188 -6.33 -10.90 -2.61
CA THR A 188 -5.69 -10.80 -3.93
C THR A 188 -4.47 -11.71 -4.00
N THR A 189 -4.16 -12.22 -5.18
CA THR A 189 -2.91 -12.93 -5.40
C THR A 189 -1.73 -11.95 -5.40
N PRO A 190 -0.55 -12.37 -4.89
CA PRO A 190 0.66 -11.57 -5.03
C PRO A 190 0.96 -11.27 -6.50
N ASP A 191 1.42 -10.06 -6.77
CA ASP A 191 1.85 -9.69 -8.12
C ASP A 191 3.20 -10.35 -8.47
N ARG A 192 3.50 -10.44 -9.76
CA ARG A 192 4.76 -10.97 -10.26
C ARG A 192 5.98 -10.20 -9.72
N TYR A 193 5.81 -8.90 -9.46
CA TYR A 193 6.88 -8.01 -9.00
C TYR A 193 6.46 -7.30 -7.73
N ASP A 194 7.42 -7.13 -6.84
CA ASP A 194 7.22 -6.36 -5.61
C ASP A 194 7.12 -4.86 -5.92
N TYR A 195 6.27 -4.17 -5.18
CA TYR A 195 6.28 -2.70 -5.10
C TYR A 195 7.43 -2.22 -4.23
N GLN A 196 7.83 -0.97 -4.42
CA GLN A 196 8.91 -0.36 -3.63
C GLN A 196 8.45 0.96 -3.04
N LEU A 197 8.68 1.10 -1.74
CA LEU A 197 8.57 2.35 -1.01
C LEU A 197 9.97 2.85 -0.69
N THR A 198 10.23 4.10 -1.07
CA THR A 198 11.49 4.77 -0.74
C THR A 198 11.23 5.81 0.34
N PHE A 199 12.01 5.75 1.41
CA PHE A 199 11.97 6.71 2.49
C PHE A 199 13.29 7.47 2.52
N VAL A 200 13.22 8.80 2.62
CA VAL A 200 14.38 9.68 2.75
C VAL A 200 14.29 10.46 4.05
N LYS A 201 15.42 10.63 4.72
CA LYS A 201 15.47 11.36 5.98
C LYS A 201 15.67 12.85 5.71
N LYS A 202 14.73 13.69 6.20
CA LYS A 202 14.79 15.14 6.14
C LYS A 202 14.49 15.70 7.52
N ASP A 203 15.31 16.58 8.00
CA ASP A 203 15.14 17.26 9.31
C ASP A 203 14.86 16.27 10.47
N GLY A 204 15.54 15.12 10.44
CA GLY A 204 15.42 14.08 11.47
C GLY A 204 14.22 13.15 11.32
N LYS A 205 13.30 13.39 10.39
CA LYS A 205 12.13 12.55 10.11
C LYS A 205 12.24 11.87 8.75
N TRP A 206 11.47 10.80 8.56
CA TRP A 206 11.46 10.04 7.31
C TRP A 206 10.25 10.45 6.46
N GLU A 207 10.51 10.81 5.21
CA GLU A 207 9.48 11.16 4.23
C GLU A 207 9.42 10.11 3.13
N VAL A 208 8.22 9.78 2.70
CA VAL A 208 8.01 8.90 1.55
C VAL A 208 8.30 9.68 0.27
N GLU A 209 9.23 9.17 -0.55
CA GLU A 209 9.33 9.59 -1.94
C GLU A 209 8.22 8.88 -2.74
N LYS A 210 7.46 9.64 -3.55
CA LYS A 210 6.43 9.04 -4.40
C LYS A 210 7.04 7.98 -5.29
N ALA A 211 6.51 6.76 -5.19
CA ALA A 211 6.96 5.61 -5.97
C ALA A 211 6.70 5.85 -7.46
N TYR A 212 7.61 5.39 -8.28
CA TYR A 212 7.35 5.08 -9.69
C TYR A 212 6.27 3.98 -9.73
N ASN A 213 5.07 4.22 -10.22
CA ASN A 213 3.87 3.40 -10.16
C ASN A 213 3.01 3.58 -8.89
N SER A 214 2.87 4.82 -8.41
CA SER A 214 1.99 5.13 -7.26
C SER A 214 0.56 4.66 -7.47
N ASP A 215 0.04 4.73 -8.68
CA ASP A 215 -1.35 4.38 -8.99
C ASP A 215 -1.58 2.87 -8.86
N SER A 216 -0.73 2.04 -9.46
CA SER A 216 -0.83 0.57 -9.34
C SER A 216 -0.62 0.10 -7.89
N PHE A 217 0.19 0.81 -7.10
CA PHE A 217 0.34 0.53 -5.68
C PHE A 217 -0.96 0.83 -4.90
N MET A 218 -1.61 1.97 -5.19
CA MET A 218 -2.91 2.30 -4.59
C MET A 218 -4.00 1.30 -5.00
N GLU A 219 -4.07 0.94 -6.29
CA GLU A 219 -5.01 -0.06 -6.82
C GLU A 219 -4.92 -1.39 -6.09
N LYS A 220 -3.73 -1.77 -5.63
CA LYS A 220 -3.55 -2.98 -4.82
C LYS A 220 -4.29 -2.89 -3.48
N PHE A 221 -4.36 -1.70 -2.89
CA PHE A 221 -5.11 -1.45 -1.66
C PHE A 221 -6.60 -1.17 -1.89
N GLU A 222 -7.03 -1.04 -3.14
CA GLU A 222 -8.44 -1.06 -3.58
C GLU A 222 -8.91 -2.48 -3.93
N GLY A 223 -8.07 -3.50 -3.75
CA GLY A 223 -8.38 -4.89 -4.03
C GLY A 223 -8.47 -5.23 -5.50
N ASN A 224 -7.73 -4.51 -6.35
CA ASN A 224 -7.77 -4.61 -7.81
C ASN A 224 -9.20 -4.34 -8.35
N LEU A 225 -9.82 -3.29 -7.86
CA LEU A 225 -11.17 -2.87 -8.25
C LEU A 225 -11.27 -2.44 -9.71
N SER A 226 -10.18 -1.93 -10.31
CA SER A 226 -10.08 -1.42 -11.69
C SER A 226 -10.08 -2.50 -12.76
#